data_a05b2ff46cd3eff3d74bd015ae3c6e71
#
_entry.id   a05b2ff46cd3eff3d74bd015ae3c6e71
#
_cell.length_a   1.000
_cell.length_b   1.000
_cell.length_c   1.000
_cell.angle_alpha   90.00
_cell.angle_beta   90.00
_cell.angle_gamma   90.00
#
_symmetry.space_group_name_H-M   'P 1'
#
loop_
_entity.id
_entity.type
_entity.pdbx_description
1 polymer ?
#
loop_
_entity_poly.entity_id
_entity_poly.type
_entity_poly.pdbx_seq_one_letter_code
_entity_poly.pdbx_strand_id
1 'polypeptide(L)'
;MIIEPAKMNDIRAIVSIFIANQGDPGLFQEREAEVERKLEDFLVARDADGKVVACAGLHRDSRELAEIYGVAVLPELQGQGIGAKLIRRCKERAAAGQVTYLWLATIKPEYFRRYSFRPISRWSLPTSVLLRKLRQVFQQPAQRWVCLAKTPSDGK
;
A
#
# COMPACT_ATOMS: atom_id res chain seq x y z
N MET A 1 -8.94 17.69 0.21
CA MET A 1 -7.89 16.65 0.14
C MET A 1 -7.94 16.00 -1.24
N ILE A 2 -6.81 15.97 -1.93
CA ILE A 2 -6.66 15.41 -3.28
C ILE A 2 -5.77 14.18 -3.18
N ILE A 3 -6.14 13.09 -3.88
CA ILE A 3 -5.29 11.89 -4.01
C ILE A 3 -4.91 11.75 -5.48
N GLU A 4 -3.60 11.76 -5.75
CA GLU A 4 -3.04 11.73 -7.08
C GLU A 4 -1.77 10.86 -7.15
N PRO A 5 -1.31 10.47 -8.36
CA PRO A 5 -0.01 9.82 -8.52
C PRO A 5 1.13 10.70 -7.99
N ALA A 6 2.10 10.05 -7.33
CA ALA A 6 3.28 10.72 -6.81
C ALA A 6 4.16 11.26 -7.94
N LYS A 7 4.84 12.37 -7.69
CA LYS A 7 5.80 13.02 -8.58
C LYS A 7 7.20 12.98 -7.97
N MET A 8 8.23 13.25 -8.75
CA MET A 8 9.63 13.26 -8.29
C MET A 8 9.85 14.13 -7.04
N ASN A 9 9.17 15.28 -6.98
CA ASN A 9 9.27 16.19 -5.85
C ASN A 9 8.62 15.66 -4.56
N ASP A 10 7.86 14.57 -4.64
CA ASP A 10 7.16 13.99 -3.48
C ASP A 10 7.99 12.94 -2.74
N ILE A 11 9.10 12.47 -3.32
CA ILE A 11 9.92 11.38 -2.78
C ILE A 11 10.31 11.68 -1.33
N ARG A 12 10.83 12.87 -1.05
CA ARG A 12 11.24 13.25 0.30
C ARG A 12 10.06 13.31 1.28
N ALA A 13 8.90 13.76 0.83
CA ALA A 13 7.69 13.78 1.65
C ALA A 13 7.22 12.36 1.98
N ILE A 14 7.22 11.45 1.00
CA ILE A 14 6.89 10.02 1.20
C ILE A 14 7.84 9.40 2.24
N VAL A 15 9.15 9.58 2.08
CA VAL A 15 10.14 9.06 3.03
C VAL A 15 9.94 9.67 4.43
N SER A 16 9.67 10.97 4.52
CA SER A 16 9.38 11.64 5.79
C SER A 16 8.15 11.07 6.48
N ILE A 17 7.10 10.69 5.74
CA ILE A 17 5.91 10.03 6.29
C ILE A 17 6.28 8.65 6.84
N PHE A 18 7.11 7.88 6.16
CA PHE A 18 7.59 6.59 6.68
C PHE A 18 8.42 6.77 7.95
N ILE A 19 9.32 7.76 7.98
CA ILE A 19 10.13 8.09 9.16
C ILE A 19 9.23 8.49 10.34
N ALA A 20 8.21 9.32 10.12
CA ALA A 20 7.26 9.73 11.15
C ALA A 20 6.48 8.54 11.75
N ASN A 21 6.38 7.43 11.03
CA ASN A 21 5.72 6.20 11.45
C ASN A 21 6.71 5.10 11.88
N GLN A 22 7.96 5.43 12.22
CA GLN A 22 8.99 4.44 12.57
C GLN A 22 8.62 3.50 13.72
N GLY A 23 7.73 3.92 14.60
CA GLY A 23 7.22 3.09 15.70
C GLY A 23 6.17 2.06 15.27
N ASP A 24 5.68 2.09 14.04
CA ASP A 24 4.71 1.11 13.54
C ASP A 24 5.43 -0.13 12.98
N PRO A 25 5.39 -1.28 13.70
CA PRO A 25 6.05 -2.50 13.25
C PRO A 25 5.40 -3.10 11.99
N GLY A 26 4.23 -2.61 11.61
CA GLY A 26 3.52 -3.01 10.39
C GLY A 26 4.01 -2.31 9.15
N LEU A 27 4.69 -1.17 9.28
CA LEU A 27 5.13 -0.36 8.16
C LEU A 27 6.60 -0.66 7.80
N PHE A 28 6.82 -0.98 6.54
CA PHE A 28 8.16 -1.16 6.01
C PHE A 28 8.73 0.19 5.56
N GLN A 29 9.91 0.56 6.09
CA GLN A 29 10.56 1.81 5.71
C GLN A 29 11.33 1.66 4.41
N GLU A 30 11.06 2.54 3.47
CA GLU A 30 11.79 2.62 2.22
C GLU A 30 12.71 3.84 2.20
N ARG A 31 13.90 3.68 1.60
CA ARG A 31 14.85 4.77 1.36
C ARG A 31 14.45 5.57 0.13
N GLU A 32 14.96 6.81 0.00
CA GLU A 32 14.67 7.67 -1.16
C GLU A 32 14.91 6.95 -2.50
N ALA A 33 16.05 6.25 -2.64
CA ALA A 33 16.37 5.51 -3.87
C ALA A 33 15.38 4.38 -4.19
N GLU A 34 14.78 3.77 -3.18
CA GLU A 34 13.76 2.71 -3.35
C GLU A 34 12.42 3.31 -3.75
N VAL A 35 12.03 4.42 -3.11
CA VAL A 35 10.82 5.17 -3.47
C VAL A 35 10.94 5.71 -4.90
N GLU A 36 12.11 6.25 -5.28
CA GLU A 36 12.37 6.73 -6.64
C GLU A 36 12.19 5.62 -7.68
N ARG A 37 12.77 4.44 -7.45
CA ARG A 37 12.63 3.29 -8.37
C ARG A 37 11.20 2.80 -8.52
N LYS A 38 10.36 3.02 -7.51
CA LYS A 38 8.97 2.57 -7.45
C LYS A 38 7.98 3.73 -7.52
N LEU A 39 8.42 4.91 -7.96
CA LEU A 39 7.61 6.13 -7.88
C LEU A 39 6.24 5.98 -8.56
N GLU A 40 6.20 5.24 -9.67
CA GLU A 40 4.96 4.97 -10.40
C GLU A 40 3.92 4.16 -9.59
N ASP A 41 4.37 3.41 -8.59
CA ASP A 41 3.46 2.66 -7.70
C ASP A 41 2.71 3.61 -6.75
N PHE A 42 3.31 4.74 -6.37
CA PHE A 42 2.82 5.57 -5.27
C PHE A 42 1.67 6.50 -5.66
N LEU A 43 0.68 6.53 -4.77
CA LEU A 43 -0.32 7.59 -4.66
C LEU A 43 0.01 8.43 -3.42
N VAL A 44 -0.21 9.73 -3.49
CA VAL A 44 -0.09 10.67 -2.38
C VAL A 44 -1.40 11.37 -2.11
N ALA A 45 -1.68 11.63 -0.84
CA ALA A 45 -2.78 12.50 -0.43
C ALA A 45 -2.22 13.87 -0.04
N ARG A 46 -2.81 14.94 -0.62
CA ARG A 46 -2.46 16.33 -0.29
C ARG A 46 -3.57 17.00 0.50
N ASP A 47 -3.18 17.78 1.47
CA ASP A 47 -4.08 18.67 2.20
C ASP A 47 -4.51 19.90 1.36
N ALA A 48 -5.20 20.85 1.99
CA ALA A 48 -5.67 22.07 1.34
C ALA A 48 -4.54 22.98 0.85
N ASP A 49 -3.38 22.92 1.53
CA ASP A 49 -2.20 23.72 1.21
C ASP A 49 -1.28 23.03 0.18
N GLY A 50 -1.69 21.85 -0.31
CA GLY A 50 -0.93 21.06 -1.29
C GLY A 50 0.20 20.23 -0.68
N LYS A 51 0.34 20.18 0.65
CA LYS A 51 1.34 19.37 1.35
C LYS A 51 0.97 17.89 1.28
N VAL A 52 1.95 17.03 0.99
CA VAL A 52 1.77 15.58 1.05
C VAL A 52 1.69 15.14 2.52
N VAL A 53 0.59 14.51 2.88
CA VAL A 53 0.27 14.10 4.26
C VAL A 53 0.08 12.60 4.43
N ALA A 54 -0.05 11.88 3.34
CA ALA A 54 -0.18 10.41 3.35
C ALA A 54 0.24 9.82 2.00
N CYS A 55 0.56 8.54 2.01
CA CYS A 55 0.92 7.80 0.79
C CYS A 55 0.43 6.34 0.84
N ALA A 56 0.38 5.72 -0.33
CA ALA A 56 0.16 4.28 -0.50
C ALA A 56 0.80 3.82 -1.80
N GLY A 57 1.41 2.64 -1.80
CA GLY A 57 1.94 1.99 -3.00
C GLY A 57 0.96 0.96 -3.57
N LEU A 58 0.88 0.89 -4.88
CA LEU A 58 0.18 -0.14 -5.63
C LEU A 58 1.14 -0.73 -6.66
N HIS A 59 1.73 -1.88 -6.33
CA HIS A 59 2.67 -2.58 -7.21
C HIS A 59 1.97 -3.67 -8.00
N ARG A 60 2.15 -3.66 -9.32
CA ARG A 60 1.60 -4.68 -10.20
C ARG A 60 2.53 -5.89 -10.27
N ASP A 61 2.11 -7.03 -9.72
CA ASP A 61 2.87 -8.28 -9.75
C ASP A 61 2.70 -9.03 -11.07
N SER A 62 1.48 -9.00 -11.61
CA SER A 62 1.12 -9.63 -12.87
C SER A 62 -0.06 -8.92 -13.53
N ARG A 63 -0.58 -9.47 -14.62
CA ARG A 63 -1.78 -8.94 -15.27
C ARG A 63 -3.00 -8.95 -14.32
N GLU A 64 -3.09 -9.94 -13.45
CA GLU A 64 -4.27 -10.18 -12.61
C GLU A 64 -4.06 -9.84 -11.13
N LEU A 65 -2.81 -9.64 -10.69
CA LEU A 65 -2.45 -9.50 -9.29
C LEU A 65 -1.64 -8.24 -9.03
N ALA A 66 -2.02 -7.48 -8.00
CA ALA A 66 -1.24 -6.35 -7.52
C ALA A 66 -1.21 -6.30 -5.99
N GLU A 67 -0.17 -5.70 -5.45
CA GLU A 67 0.04 -5.50 -4.02
C GLU A 67 -0.27 -4.06 -3.62
N ILE A 68 -1.05 -3.89 -2.55
CA ILE A 68 -1.12 -2.62 -1.82
C ILE A 68 -0.10 -2.68 -0.68
N TYR A 69 0.79 -1.70 -0.62
CA TYR A 69 1.84 -1.62 0.39
C TYR A 69 2.11 -0.17 0.81
N GLY A 70 2.86 0.01 1.90
CA GLY A 70 3.32 1.32 2.34
C GLY A 70 2.20 2.33 2.59
N VAL A 71 1.03 1.88 3.05
CA VAL A 71 -0.07 2.78 3.43
C VAL A 71 0.31 3.49 4.72
N ALA A 72 0.60 4.77 4.63
CA ALA A 72 1.04 5.57 5.75
C ALA A 72 0.39 6.96 5.74
N VAL A 73 0.05 7.45 6.93
CA VAL A 73 -0.53 8.77 7.18
C VAL A 73 0.30 9.45 8.24
N LEU A 74 0.55 10.75 8.12
CA LEU A 74 1.21 11.51 9.18
C LEU A 74 0.51 11.27 10.52
N PRO A 75 1.24 11.00 11.62
CA PRO A 75 0.64 10.62 12.91
C PRO A 75 -0.46 11.55 13.39
N GLU A 76 -0.27 12.85 13.25
CA GLU A 76 -1.22 13.89 13.66
C GLU A 76 -2.53 13.91 12.86
N LEU A 77 -2.57 13.23 11.71
CA LEU A 77 -3.74 13.16 10.82
C LEU A 77 -4.35 11.75 10.75
N GLN A 78 -3.84 10.83 11.56
CA GLN A 78 -4.43 9.49 11.65
C GLN A 78 -5.84 9.53 12.26
N GLY A 79 -6.63 8.49 12.02
CA GLY A 79 -8.00 8.41 12.52
C GLY A 79 -9.03 9.23 11.73
N GLN A 80 -8.61 10.03 10.76
CA GLN A 80 -9.49 10.90 9.95
C GLN A 80 -9.95 10.27 8.63
N GLY A 81 -9.72 8.98 8.44
CA GLY A 81 -10.15 8.23 7.25
C GLY A 81 -9.27 8.43 6.00
N ILE A 82 -8.10 9.07 6.12
CA ILE A 82 -7.21 9.33 4.98
C ILE A 82 -6.68 8.02 4.39
N GLY A 83 -6.23 7.10 5.25
CA GLY A 83 -5.79 5.77 4.82
C GLY A 83 -6.89 4.98 4.09
N ALA A 84 -8.14 5.10 4.56
CA ALA A 84 -9.29 4.49 3.90
C ALA A 84 -9.50 5.03 2.47
N LYS A 85 -9.33 6.33 2.28
CA LYS A 85 -9.44 6.97 0.96
C LYS A 85 -8.31 6.50 0.03
N LEU A 86 -7.09 6.37 0.54
CA LEU A 86 -5.95 5.84 -0.22
C LEU A 86 -6.17 4.39 -0.65
N ILE A 87 -6.61 3.51 0.25
CA ILE A 87 -6.93 2.12 -0.06
C ILE A 87 -8.00 2.04 -1.15
N ARG A 88 -9.06 2.83 -1.03
CA ARG A 88 -10.12 2.90 -2.05
C ARG A 88 -9.56 3.34 -3.40
N ARG A 89 -8.72 4.37 -3.42
CA ARG A 89 -8.11 4.86 -4.65
C ARG A 89 -7.16 3.85 -5.28
N CYS A 90 -6.42 3.08 -4.49
CA CYS A 90 -5.63 1.94 -4.98
C CYS A 90 -6.52 0.87 -5.63
N LYS A 91 -7.66 0.54 -5.02
CA LYS A 91 -8.63 -0.42 -5.59
C LYS A 91 -9.20 0.06 -6.92
N GLU A 92 -9.59 1.33 -7.02
CA GLU A 92 -10.07 1.96 -8.26
C GLU A 92 -9.01 1.91 -9.36
N ARG A 93 -7.76 2.28 -9.02
CA ARG A 93 -6.62 2.24 -9.96
C ARG A 93 -6.32 0.82 -10.44
N ALA A 94 -6.40 -0.16 -9.55
CA ALA A 94 -6.21 -1.55 -9.88
C ALA A 94 -7.31 -2.06 -10.83
N ALA A 95 -8.57 -1.73 -10.55
CA ALA A 95 -9.71 -2.08 -11.40
C ALA A 95 -9.59 -1.45 -12.79
N ALA A 96 -9.25 -0.16 -12.88
CA ALA A 96 -9.00 0.52 -14.15
C ALA A 96 -7.85 -0.12 -14.95
N GLY A 97 -6.85 -0.67 -14.26
CA GLY A 97 -5.77 -1.45 -14.84
C GLY A 97 -6.11 -2.93 -15.12
N GLN A 98 -7.38 -3.33 -14.98
CA GLN A 98 -7.86 -4.71 -15.18
C GLN A 98 -7.19 -5.75 -14.25
N VAL A 99 -6.73 -5.33 -13.09
CA VAL A 99 -6.24 -6.23 -12.04
C VAL A 99 -7.42 -6.92 -11.38
N THR A 100 -7.39 -8.24 -11.26
CA THR A 100 -8.50 -9.03 -10.70
C THR A 100 -8.41 -9.16 -9.20
N TYR A 101 -7.19 -9.30 -8.66
CA TYR A 101 -6.94 -9.53 -7.25
C TYR A 101 -5.93 -8.54 -6.68
N LEU A 102 -6.22 -8.09 -5.47
CA LEU A 102 -5.32 -7.29 -4.65
C LEU A 102 -4.88 -8.09 -3.44
N TRP A 103 -3.62 -8.01 -3.09
CA TRP A 103 -3.11 -8.58 -1.85
C TRP A 103 -2.33 -7.54 -1.05
N LEU A 104 -2.18 -7.81 0.23
CA LEU A 104 -1.33 -7.04 1.13
C LEU A 104 -0.81 -7.93 2.26
N ALA A 105 0.28 -7.50 2.89
CA ALA A 105 0.79 -8.11 4.11
C ALA A 105 0.58 -7.15 5.27
N THR A 106 -0.01 -7.62 6.36
CA THR A 106 -0.36 -6.79 7.52
C THR A 106 -0.25 -7.55 8.84
N ILE A 107 0.02 -6.81 9.90
CA ILE A 107 -0.10 -7.31 11.28
C ILE A 107 -1.51 -7.10 11.86
N LYS A 108 -2.38 -6.36 11.14
CA LYS A 108 -3.74 -5.99 11.57
C LYS A 108 -4.78 -6.45 10.54
N PRO A 109 -4.98 -7.76 10.33
CA PRO A 109 -5.89 -8.26 9.29
C PRO A 109 -7.33 -7.79 9.49
N GLU A 110 -7.77 -7.63 10.74
CA GLU A 110 -9.13 -7.16 11.06
C GLU A 110 -9.42 -5.76 10.52
N TYR A 111 -8.42 -4.88 10.51
CA TYR A 111 -8.56 -3.54 9.95
C TYR A 111 -8.91 -3.58 8.46
N PHE A 112 -8.33 -4.52 7.72
CA PHE A 112 -8.50 -4.62 6.27
C PHE A 112 -9.76 -5.40 5.85
N ARG A 113 -10.45 -6.08 6.77
CA ARG A 113 -11.73 -6.76 6.47
C ARG A 113 -12.79 -5.80 5.93
N ARG A 114 -12.84 -4.58 6.43
CA ARG A 114 -13.76 -3.53 5.95
C ARG A 114 -13.57 -3.15 4.48
N TYR A 115 -12.42 -3.49 3.91
CA TYR A 115 -12.11 -3.29 2.49
C TYR A 115 -12.18 -4.59 1.69
N SER A 116 -12.85 -5.60 2.24
CA SER A 116 -13.04 -6.94 1.64
C SER A 116 -11.76 -7.78 1.54
N PHE A 117 -10.69 -7.43 2.25
CA PHE A 117 -9.52 -8.27 2.36
C PHE A 117 -9.76 -9.39 3.36
N ARG A 118 -9.39 -10.62 3.00
CA ARG A 118 -9.50 -11.79 3.85
C ARG A 118 -8.14 -12.47 3.98
N PRO A 119 -7.77 -12.96 5.17
CA PRO A 119 -6.55 -13.74 5.35
C PRO A 119 -6.53 -14.95 4.43
N ILE A 120 -5.38 -15.21 3.83
CA ILE A 120 -5.11 -16.40 3.02
C ILE A 120 -3.76 -17.00 3.44
N SER A 121 -3.50 -18.24 3.03
CA SER A 121 -2.16 -18.82 3.15
C SER A 121 -1.18 -18.04 2.26
N ARG A 122 -0.01 -17.68 2.81
CA ARG A 122 1.06 -17.03 2.04
C ARG A 122 1.52 -17.90 0.86
N TRP A 123 1.44 -19.21 0.99
CA TRP A 123 1.80 -20.16 -0.05
C TRP A 123 0.82 -20.18 -1.24
N SER A 124 -0.32 -19.51 -1.10
CA SER A 124 -1.26 -19.30 -2.22
C SER A 124 -0.81 -18.19 -3.18
N LEU A 125 0.19 -17.39 -2.80
CA LEU A 125 0.77 -16.39 -3.70
C LEU A 125 1.69 -17.04 -4.74
N PRO A 126 1.79 -16.47 -5.95
CA PRO A 126 2.72 -16.96 -6.97
C PRO A 126 4.16 -16.98 -6.45
N THR A 127 4.94 -17.97 -6.87
CA THR A 127 6.35 -18.13 -6.48
C THR A 127 7.19 -16.89 -6.78
N SER A 128 6.93 -16.20 -7.89
CA SER A 128 7.61 -14.95 -8.24
C SER A 128 7.40 -13.84 -7.21
N VAL A 129 6.19 -13.75 -6.65
CA VAL A 129 5.86 -12.81 -5.56
C VAL A 129 6.57 -13.21 -4.28
N LEU A 130 6.53 -14.49 -3.93
CA LEU A 130 7.21 -15.02 -2.76
C LEU A 130 8.72 -14.76 -2.82
N LEU A 131 9.36 -15.01 -3.95
CA LEU A 131 10.80 -14.76 -4.16
C LEU A 131 11.14 -13.27 -4.04
N ARG A 132 10.33 -12.40 -4.63
CA ARG A 132 10.51 -10.95 -4.53
C ARG A 132 10.43 -10.46 -3.07
N LYS A 133 9.58 -11.08 -2.27
CA LYS A 133 9.31 -10.70 -0.88
C LYS A 133 10.14 -11.48 0.16
N LEU A 134 10.97 -12.42 -0.24
CA LEU A 134 11.76 -13.27 0.67
C LEU A 134 12.51 -12.45 1.72
N ARG A 135 13.19 -11.39 1.33
CA ARG A 135 13.91 -10.51 2.26
C ARG A 135 12.98 -9.85 3.28
N GLN A 136 11.79 -9.41 2.84
CA GLN A 136 10.83 -8.74 3.72
C GLN A 136 10.16 -9.71 4.70
N VAL A 137 9.87 -10.93 4.24
CA VAL A 137 9.18 -11.96 5.06
C VAL A 137 10.11 -12.57 6.10
N PHE A 138 11.41 -12.74 5.78
CA PHE A 138 12.37 -13.38 6.67
C PHE A 138 13.10 -12.42 7.61
N GLN A 139 13.15 -11.12 7.32
CA GLN A 139 13.85 -10.13 8.13
C GLN A 139 12.99 -9.48 9.21
N GLN A 140 11.71 -9.77 9.28
CA GLN A 140 10.83 -9.18 10.29
C GLN A 140 10.30 -10.22 11.28
N PRO A 141 10.51 -9.98 12.59
CA PRO A 141 10.04 -10.88 13.65
C PRO A 141 8.51 -10.85 13.83
N ALA A 142 7.81 -9.86 13.29
CA ALA A 142 6.38 -9.76 13.41
C ALA A 142 5.69 -10.71 12.42
N GLN A 143 4.79 -11.55 12.94
CA GLN A 143 3.96 -12.43 12.13
C GLN A 143 3.00 -11.59 11.27
N ARG A 144 3.27 -11.53 9.98
CA ARG A 144 2.41 -10.83 9.01
C ARG A 144 1.40 -11.78 8.40
N TRP A 145 0.16 -11.33 8.36
CA TRP A 145 -0.92 -11.98 7.64
C TRP A 145 -0.92 -11.52 6.19
N VAL A 146 -1.02 -12.47 5.26
CA VAL A 146 -1.30 -12.18 3.86
C VAL A 146 -2.81 -12.14 3.69
N CYS A 147 -3.31 -11.07 3.13
CA CYS A 147 -4.74 -10.88 2.87
C CYS A 147 -4.98 -10.65 1.39
N LEU A 148 -6.06 -11.19 0.87
CA LEU A 148 -6.49 -11.09 -0.52
C LEU A 148 -7.87 -10.46 -0.60
N ALA A 149 -8.06 -9.59 -1.60
CA ALA A 149 -9.37 -9.09 -2.00
C ALA A 149 -9.52 -9.16 -3.52
N LYS A 150 -10.76 -9.38 -3.98
CA LYS A 150 -11.10 -9.19 -5.39
C LYS A 150 -11.27 -7.69 -5.64
N THR A 151 -10.75 -7.19 -6.76
CA THR A 151 -11.02 -5.82 -7.18
C THR A 151 -12.51 -5.67 -7.47
N PRO A 152 -13.10 -4.49 -7.22
CA PRO A 152 -14.46 -4.25 -7.69
C PRO A 152 -14.49 -4.46 -9.20
N SER A 153 -15.32 -5.36 -9.68
CA SER A 153 -15.67 -5.36 -11.08
C SER A 153 -16.46 -4.09 -11.32
N ASP A 154 -16.07 -3.26 -12.30
CA ASP A 154 -16.90 -2.19 -12.77
C ASP A 154 -18.28 -2.80 -13.02
N GLY A 155 -19.25 -2.36 -12.24
CA GLY A 155 -20.61 -2.86 -12.36
C GLY A 155 -21.12 -2.53 -13.77
N LYS A 156 -21.25 -3.58 -14.57
CA LYS A 156 -22.22 -3.62 -15.65
C LYS A 156 -23.49 -4.21 -15.11
#